data_c75c97089be3265e0c9f1b8a4e9123aa
#
_entry.id   c75c97089be3265e0c9f1b8a4e9123aa
#
_cell.length_a   1.000
_cell.length_b   1.000
_cell.length_c   1.000
_cell.angle_alpha   90.00
_cell.angle_beta   90.00
_cell.angle_gamma   90.00
#
_symmetry.space_group_name_H-M   'P 1'
#
loop_
_entity.id
_entity.type
_entity.pdbx_description
1 polymer ?
#
loop_
_entity_poly.entity_id
_entity_poly.type
_entity_poly.pdbx_seq_one_letter_code
_entity_poly.pdbx_strand_id
1 'polypeptide(L)'
;MATPEPDELTLHEVAEVLDVHYMTAYRYVRLGILPARREGRSCRIRRSDLDEYLAKDEPRTQRGEADWEDRFFNRLIAADEAGAWGVLEAAFSSGMTIPEAYPQVLSPAMKRIGAAWSAGDLDIATEHSASELAARIIARLGARIARSGVRRGTFVLGSTASELHSLPLAMATDLFRAAQFEAIDLGD
;
A
#
# COMPACT_ATOMS: atom_id res chain seq x y z
N MET A 1 -26.27 -12.74 31.41
CA MET A 1 -25.65 -11.50 30.92
C MET A 1 -24.28 -11.43 31.58
N ALA A 2 -23.22 -11.69 30.84
CA ALA A 2 -21.87 -11.52 31.38
C ALA A 2 -21.58 -10.02 31.48
N THR A 3 -21.16 -9.57 32.67
CA THR A 3 -20.70 -8.21 32.91
C THR A 3 -19.42 -8.01 32.09
N PRO A 4 -19.28 -6.92 31.32
CA PRO A 4 -18.03 -6.67 30.60
C PRO A 4 -16.90 -6.55 31.61
N GLU A 5 -15.78 -7.25 31.37
CA GLU A 5 -14.57 -7.03 32.15
C GLU A 5 -14.11 -5.58 31.96
N PRO A 6 -13.60 -4.91 33.00
CA PRO A 6 -13.28 -3.47 32.96
C PRO A 6 -12.15 -3.09 31.98
N ASP A 7 -11.64 -4.03 31.21
CA ASP A 7 -10.49 -3.87 30.34
C ASP A 7 -10.75 -4.29 28.88
N GLU A 8 -12.01 -4.45 28.48
CA GLU A 8 -12.41 -4.80 27.11
C GLU A 8 -13.07 -3.60 26.40
N LEU A 9 -12.57 -3.30 25.20
CA LEU A 9 -13.04 -2.23 24.33
C LEU A 9 -13.96 -2.78 23.23
N THR A 10 -14.92 -1.95 22.82
CA THR A 10 -15.71 -2.16 21.60
C THR A 10 -14.93 -1.71 20.36
N LEU A 11 -15.38 -2.15 19.18
CA LEU A 11 -14.81 -1.66 17.91
C LEU A 11 -14.93 -0.14 17.71
N HIS A 12 -15.95 0.50 18.29
CA HIS A 12 -16.09 1.95 18.25
C HIS A 12 -15.02 2.64 19.09
N GLU A 13 -14.82 2.20 20.33
CA GLU A 13 -13.80 2.74 21.22
C GLU A 13 -12.40 2.50 20.65
N VAL A 14 -12.14 1.34 20.03
CA VAL A 14 -10.88 1.07 19.33
C VAL A 14 -10.70 2.01 18.15
N ALA A 15 -11.74 2.27 17.37
CA ALA A 15 -11.68 3.20 16.24
C ALA A 15 -11.37 4.63 16.70
N GLU A 16 -11.94 5.06 17.82
CA GLU A 16 -11.65 6.37 18.45
C GLU A 16 -10.20 6.44 18.95
N VAL A 17 -9.72 5.39 19.65
CA VAL A 17 -8.34 5.38 20.18
C VAL A 17 -7.30 5.38 19.06
N LEU A 18 -7.59 4.69 17.95
CA LEU A 18 -6.70 4.61 16.79
C LEU A 18 -6.86 5.78 15.81
N ASP A 19 -7.82 6.68 16.06
CA ASP A 19 -8.19 7.79 15.16
C ASP A 19 -8.48 7.31 13.72
N VAL A 20 -9.23 6.21 13.59
CA VAL A 20 -9.60 5.62 12.31
C VAL A 20 -11.11 5.45 12.18
N HIS A 21 -11.59 5.30 10.94
CA HIS A 21 -13.00 4.98 10.72
C HIS A 21 -13.33 3.57 11.27
N TYR A 22 -14.55 3.38 11.80
CA TYR A 22 -15.05 2.11 12.34
C TYR A 22 -14.76 0.89 11.44
N MET A 23 -14.96 1.04 10.13
CA MET A 23 -14.68 -0.04 9.17
C MET A 23 -13.20 -0.42 9.08
N THR A 24 -12.29 0.50 9.37
CA THR A 24 -10.86 0.22 9.44
C THR A 24 -10.52 -0.59 10.68
N ALA A 25 -11.06 -0.23 11.85
CA ALA A 25 -10.91 -1.02 13.07
C ALA A 25 -11.51 -2.43 12.92
N TYR A 26 -12.70 -2.54 12.30
CA TYR A 26 -13.31 -3.83 11.98
C TYR A 26 -12.44 -4.69 11.08
N ARG A 27 -11.79 -4.09 10.07
CA ARG A 27 -10.86 -4.77 9.17
C ARG A 27 -9.63 -5.30 9.91
N TYR A 28 -9.06 -4.54 10.85
CA TYR A 28 -7.93 -5.00 11.66
C TYR A 28 -8.27 -6.25 12.47
N VAL A 29 -9.46 -6.30 13.05
CA VAL A 29 -9.96 -7.50 13.75
C VAL A 29 -10.18 -8.66 12.79
N ARG A 30 -10.78 -8.42 11.62
CA ARG A 30 -11.07 -9.46 10.62
C ARG A 30 -9.81 -10.08 10.04
N LEU A 31 -8.75 -9.29 9.82
CA LEU A 31 -7.45 -9.75 9.32
C LEU A 31 -6.56 -10.35 10.40
N GLY A 32 -7.03 -10.42 11.66
CA GLY A 32 -6.24 -10.94 12.79
C GLY A 32 -5.07 -10.03 13.20
N ILE A 33 -5.02 -8.81 12.68
CA ILE A 33 -4.02 -7.79 13.05
C ILE A 33 -4.24 -7.36 14.49
N LEU A 34 -5.51 -7.18 14.88
CA LEU A 34 -5.92 -6.87 16.24
C LEU A 34 -6.73 -8.05 16.78
N PRO A 35 -6.21 -8.80 17.79
CA PRO A 35 -6.94 -9.91 18.39
C PRO A 35 -8.27 -9.45 19.01
N ALA A 36 -9.34 -10.18 18.74
CA ALA A 36 -10.64 -9.88 19.30
C ALA A 36 -11.41 -11.14 19.64
N ARG A 37 -12.18 -11.08 20.72
CA ARG A 37 -13.13 -12.10 21.10
C ARG A 37 -14.51 -11.77 20.54
N ARG A 38 -15.17 -12.74 19.92
CA ARG A 38 -16.53 -12.56 19.42
C ARG A 38 -17.54 -12.79 20.55
N GLU A 39 -18.38 -11.80 20.78
CA GLU A 39 -19.47 -11.86 21.74
C GLU A 39 -20.81 -11.59 21.03
N GLY A 40 -21.47 -12.67 20.58
CA GLY A 40 -22.69 -12.58 19.78
C GLY A 40 -22.45 -11.87 18.45
N ARG A 41 -23.05 -10.67 18.29
CA ARG A 41 -22.89 -9.81 17.11
C ARG A 41 -21.79 -8.74 17.25
N SER A 42 -21.17 -8.65 18.42
CA SER A 42 -20.14 -7.68 18.74
C SER A 42 -18.77 -8.31 18.84
N CYS A 43 -17.73 -7.53 18.63
CA CYS A 43 -16.34 -7.90 18.91
C CYS A 43 -15.85 -7.13 20.13
N ARG A 44 -15.13 -7.83 21.01
CA ARG A 44 -14.47 -7.25 22.17
C ARG A 44 -12.96 -7.39 22.02
N ILE A 45 -12.26 -6.32 22.25
CA ILE A 45 -10.81 -6.23 22.15
C ILE A 45 -10.28 -5.92 23.55
N ARG A 46 -9.29 -6.69 24.02
CA ARG A 46 -8.64 -6.37 25.29
C ARG A 46 -7.81 -5.10 25.15
N ARG A 47 -7.81 -4.29 26.17
CA ARG A 47 -6.97 -3.09 26.22
C ARG A 47 -5.49 -3.44 26.03
N SER A 48 -5.04 -4.51 26.66
CA SER A 48 -3.67 -5.02 26.50
C SER A 48 -3.31 -5.36 25.05
N ASP A 49 -4.24 -5.94 24.28
CA ASP A 49 -4.01 -6.29 22.87
C ASP A 49 -3.93 -5.03 22.00
N LEU A 50 -4.73 -4.01 22.33
CA LEU A 50 -4.63 -2.70 21.69
C LEU A 50 -3.34 -1.97 22.05
N ASP A 51 -2.93 -2.00 23.33
CA ASP A 51 -1.70 -1.39 23.79
C ASP A 51 -0.47 -2.10 23.19
N GLU A 52 -0.50 -3.43 23.06
CA GLU A 52 0.53 -4.21 22.35
C GLU A 52 0.56 -3.88 20.85
N TYR A 53 -0.60 -3.69 20.24
CA TYR A 53 -0.71 -3.23 18.85
C TYR A 53 -0.11 -1.83 18.70
N LEU A 54 -0.47 -0.89 19.58
CA LEU A 54 0.08 0.46 19.60
C LEU A 54 1.59 0.46 19.88
N ALA A 55 2.08 -0.43 20.75
CA ALA A 55 3.50 -0.55 21.06
C ALA A 55 4.29 -1.22 19.91
N LYS A 56 3.68 -2.14 19.16
CA LYS A 56 4.24 -2.71 17.91
C LYS A 56 4.16 -1.73 16.75
N ASP A 57 3.11 -0.92 16.76
CA ASP A 57 2.84 0.18 15.85
C ASP A 57 3.31 1.51 16.46
N GLU A 58 4.23 1.45 17.47
CA GLU A 58 5.08 2.62 17.68
C GLU A 58 5.80 2.85 16.37
N PRO A 59 5.25 3.73 15.51
CA PRO A 59 5.95 4.05 14.30
C PRO A 59 7.26 4.63 14.80
N ARG A 60 8.32 4.30 14.16
CA ARG A 60 9.45 5.21 14.06
C ARG A 60 8.85 6.57 13.72
N THR A 61 8.46 7.29 14.76
CA THR A 61 7.99 8.66 14.66
C THR A 61 9.17 9.53 14.27
N GLN A 62 9.45 9.51 12.98
CA GLN A 62 9.79 10.75 12.34
C GLN A 62 8.46 11.47 12.10
N ARG A 63 8.23 12.48 12.91
CA ARG A 63 7.11 13.41 12.76
C ARG A 63 7.01 13.85 11.31
N GLY A 64 5.92 13.50 10.63
CA GLY A 64 5.48 14.18 9.42
C GLY A 64 5.55 13.40 8.12
N GLU A 65 5.86 12.10 8.06
CA GLU A 65 5.60 11.33 6.86
C GLU A 65 4.12 10.96 6.82
N ALA A 66 3.38 11.65 5.95
CA ALA A 66 2.03 11.25 5.61
C ALA A 66 2.09 9.80 5.10
N ASP A 67 1.11 8.98 5.50
CA ASP A 67 0.99 7.60 5.04
C ASP A 67 0.64 7.58 3.54
N TRP A 68 1.67 7.78 2.72
CA TRP A 68 1.53 7.88 1.27
C TRP A 68 1.02 6.58 0.66
N GLU A 69 1.43 5.43 1.22
CA GLU A 69 0.97 4.11 0.77
C GLU A 69 -0.53 3.95 1.00
N ASP A 70 -1.04 4.19 2.22
CA ASP A 70 -2.46 4.05 2.52
C ASP A 70 -3.32 5.02 1.70
N ARG A 71 -2.88 6.27 1.56
CA ARG A 71 -3.57 7.26 0.72
C ARG A 71 -3.60 6.84 -0.74
N PHE A 72 -2.49 6.32 -1.27
CA PHE A 72 -2.37 5.85 -2.64
C PHE A 72 -3.23 4.61 -2.87
N PHE A 73 -3.15 3.61 -1.98
CA PHE A 73 -4.01 2.43 -2.01
C PHE A 73 -5.50 2.79 -2.09
N ASN A 74 -5.95 3.70 -1.22
CA ASN A 74 -7.35 4.11 -1.18
C ASN A 74 -7.81 4.76 -2.50
N ARG A 75 -6.93 5.51 -3.18
CA ARG A 75 -7.22 6.09 -4.50
C ARG A 75 -7.25 5.04 -5.59
N LEU A 76 -6.37 4.05 -5.55
CA LEU A 76 -6.36 2.95 -6.53
C LEU A 76 -7.68 2.15 -6.47
N ILE A 77 -8.12 1.72 -5.29
CA ILE A 77 -9.36 0.95 -5.14
C ILE A 77 -10.63 1.77 -5.42
N ALA A 78 -10.54 3.10 -5.33
CA ALA A 78 -11.62 4.01 -5.72
C ALA A 78 -11.60 4.35 -7.23
N ALA A 79 -10.67 3.78 -8.02
CA ALA A 79 -10.43 4.12 -9.41
C ALA A 79 -10.21 5.63 -9.67
N ASP A 80 -9.67 6.34 -8.66
CA ASP A 80 -9.41 7.78 -8.71
C ASP A 80 -7.97 8.05 -9.17
N GLU A 81 -7.77 8.08 -10.50
CA GLU A 81 -6.45 8.31 -11.10
C GLU A 81 -5.88 9.70 -10.75
N ALA A 82 -6.73 10.72 -10.78
CA ALA A 82 -6.30 12.09 -10.48
C ALA A 82 -5.88 12.22 -9.01
N GLY A 83 -6.65 11.63 -8.09
CA GLY A 83 -6.32 11.60 -6.67
C GLY A 83 -5.08 10.77 -6.37
N ALA A 84 -4.89 9.62 -7.01
CA ALA A 84 -3.70 8.79 -6.88
C ALA A 84 -2.44 9.55 -7.35
N TRP A 85 -2.53 10.23 -8.49
CA TRP A 85 -1.45 11.09 -8.97
C TRP A 85 -1.17 12.24 -7.99
N GLY A 86 -2.20 12.89 -7.46
CA GLY A 86 -2.08 13.97 -6.47
C GLY A 86 -1.37 13.52 -5.18
N VAL A 87 -1.57 12.28 -4.73
CA VAL A 87 -0.83 11.71 -3.61
C VAL A 87 0.66 11.64 -3.90
N LEU A 88 1.05 11.18 -5.08
CA LEU A 88 2.46 11.11 -5.48
C LEU A 88 3.08 12.51 -5.62
N GLU A 89 2.37 13.47 -6.21
CA GLU A 89 2.86 14.85 -6.31
C GLU A 89 3.05 15.50 -4.94
N ALA A 90 2.17 15.21 -3.99
CA ALA A 90 2.35 15.66 -2.61
C ALA A 90 3.56 14.99 -1.93
N ALA A 91 3.77 13.68 -2.16
CA ALA A 91 4.96 12.96 -1.70
C ALA A 91 6.25 13.56 -2.28
N PHE A 92 6.27 13.85 -3.59
CA PHE A 92 7.42 14.50 -4.24
C PHE A 92 7.66 15.91 -3.71
N SER A 93 6.60 16.66 -3.43
CA SER A 93 6.69 18.00 -2.84
C SER A 93 7.23 17.98 -1.40
N SER A 94 7.08 16.85 -0.69
CA SER A 94 7.67 16.63 0.63
C SER A 94 9.10 16.13 0.62
N GLY A 95 9.69 15.92 -0.58
CA GLY A 95 11.08 15.55 -0.78
C GLY A 95 11.32 14.12 -1.23
N MET A 96 10.27 13.27 -1.36
CA MET A 96 10.39 11.93 -1.91
C MET A 96 10.82 12.01 -3.38
N THR A 97 11.74 11.15 -3.78
CA THR A 97 12.14 11.01 -5.19
C THR A 97 11.27 9.97 -5.92
N ILE A 98 11.25 10.03 -7.26
CA ILE A 98 10.53 9.01 -8.05
C ILE A 98 11.04 7.59 -7.76
N PRO A 99 12.36 7.31 -7.71
CA PRO A 99 12.83 5.98 -7.34
C PRO A 99 12.39 5.49 -5.95
N GLU A 100 12.28 6.40 -4.98
CA GLU A 100 11.81 6.06 -3.62
C GLU A 100 10.31 5.76 -3.59
N ALA A 101 9.51 6.40 -4.44
CA ALA A 101 8.08 6.15 -4.51
C ALA A 101 7.74 4.69 -4.91
N TYR A 102 8.57 4.03 -5.71
CA TYR A 102 8.36 2.64 -6.10
C TYR A 102 8.35 1.68 -4.91
N PRO A 103 9.40 1.59 -4.07
CA PRO A 103 9.42 0.69 -2.92
C PRO A 103 8.60 1.19 -1.73
N GLN A 104 8.37 2.49 -1.56
CA GLN A 104 7.73 3.03 -0.38
C GLN A 104 6.21 3.24 -0.55
N VAL A 105 5.72 3.42 -1.77
CA VAL A 105 4.31 3.73 -2.04
C VAL A 105 3.68 2.72 -2.99
N LEU A 106 4.21 2.57 -4.21
CA LEU A 106 3.55 1.79 -5.25
C LEU A 106 3.59 0.27 -4.95
N SER A 107 4.77 -0.28 -4.68
CA SER A 107 4.92 -1.72 -4.44
C SER A 107 4.14 -2.21 -3.21
N PRO A 108 4.16 -1.52 -2.04
CA PRO A 108 3.34 -1.91 -0.90
C PRO A 108 1.84 -1.83 -1.18
N ALA A 109 1.37 -0.76 -1.84
CA ALA A 109 -0.04 -0.62 -2.20
C ALA A 109 -0.51 -1.74 -3.14
N MET A 110 0.29 -2.09 -4.17
CA MET A 110 -0.05 -3.19 -5.09
C MET A 110 -0.04 -4.55 -4.39
N LYS A 111 0.92 -4.82 -3.51
CA LYS A 111 0.93 -6.04 -2.69
C LYS A 111 -0.32 -6.14 -1.81
N ARG A 112 -0.75 -5.03 -1.24
CA ARG A 112 -1.96 -4.97 -0.41
C ARG A 112 -3.21 -5.20 -1.24
N ILE A 113 -3.30 -4.69 -2.47
CA ILE A 113 -4.40 -4.96 -3.40
C ILE A 113 -4.47 -6.45 -3.71
N GLY A 114 -3.35 -7.08 -4.08
CA GLY A 114 -3.29 -8.51 -4.35
C GLY A 114 -3.66 -9.37 -3.15
N ALA A 115 -3.19 -9.00 -1.95
CA ALA A 115 -3.55 -9.69 -0.70
C ALA A 115 -5.05 -9.57 -0.39
N ALA A 116 -5.64 -8.39 -0.56
CA ALA A 116 -7.07 -8.15 -0.33
C ALA A 116 -7.94 -8.91 -1.35
N TRP A 117 -7.53 -8.97 -2.61
CA TRP A 117 -8.18 -9.80 -3.62
C TRP A 117 -8.10 -11.30 -3.26
N SER A 118 -6.93 -11.79 -2.93
CA SER A 118 -6.71 -13.19 -2.53
C SER A 118 -7.51 -13.59 -1.29
N ALA A 119 -7.75 -12.65 -0.37
CA ALA A 119 -8.59 -12.84 0.81
C ALA A 119 -10.10 -12.74 0.51
N GLY A 120 -10.49 -12.31 -0.70
CA GLY A 120 -11.89 -12.05 -1.08
C GLY A 120 -12.46 -10.75 -0.52
N ASP A 121 -11.61 -9.84 -0.07
CA ASP A 121 -12.00 -8.52 0.43
C ASP A 121 -12.18 -7.50 -0.70
N LEU A 122 -11.55 -7.73 -1.86
CA LEU A 122 -11.76 -7.01 -3.11
C LEU A 122 -12.28 -7.96 -4.18
N ASP A 123 -13.21 -7.47 -4.99
CA ASP A 123 -13.63 -8.18 -6.19
C ASP A 123 -12.61 -8.04 -7.33
N ILE A 124 -12.72 -8.92 -8.32
CA ILE A 124 -11.79 -8.96 -9.46
C ILE A 124 -11.85 -7.67 -10.30
N ALA A 125 -13.00 -7.02 -10.40
CA ALA A 125 -13.15 -5.80 -11.18
C ALA A 125 -12.40 -4.63 -10.53
N THR A 126 -12.47 -4.53 -9.21
CA THR A 126 -11.73 -3.54 -8.42
C THR A 126 -10.22 -3.78 -8.50
N GLU A 127 -9.77 -5.04 -8.36
CA GLU A 127 -8.36 -5.41 -8.51
C GLU A 127 -7.83 -5.03 -9.89
N HIS A 128 -8.52 -5.44 -10.96
CA HIS A 128 -8.12 -5.13 -12.34
C HIS A 128 -8.09 -3.62 -12.61
N SER A 129 -9.10 -2.90 -12.17
CA SER A 129 -9.14 -1.45 -12.32
C SER A 129 -7.98 -0.75 -11.62
N ALA A 130 -7.65 -1.20 -10.41
CA ALA A 130 -6.53 -0.67 -9.64
C ALA A 130 -5.18 -0.98 -10.29
N SER A 131 -5.00 -2.20 -10.82
CA SER A 131 -3.79 -2.63 -11.53
C SER A 131 -3.59 -1.85 -12.83
N GLU A 132 -4.63 -1.64 -13.64
CA GLU A 132 -4.59 -0.81 -14.84
C GLU A 132 -4.28 0.65 -14.53
N LEU A 133 -4.84 1.18 -13.45
CA LEU A 133 -4.57 2.54 -13.02
C LEU A 133 -3.10 2.68 -12.57
N ALA A 134 -2.59 1.72 -11.80
CA ALA A 134 -1.19 1.67 -11.40
C ALA A 134 -0.25 1.60 -12.60
N ALA A 135 -0.59 0.81 -13.64
CA ALA A 135 0.19 0.72 -14.87
C ALA A 135 0.33 2.09 -15.55
N ARG A 136 -0.77 2.84 -15.66
CA ARG A 136 -0.75 4.20 -16.25
C ARG A 136 0.12 5.16 -15.42
N ILE A 137 0.04 5.08 -14.10
CA ILE A 137 0.86 5.89 -13.19
C ILE A 137 2.34 5.54 -13.34
N ILE A 138 2.70 4.25 -13.38
CA ILE A 138 4.08 3.80 -13.57
C ILE A 138 4.61 4.31 -14.91
N ALA A 139 3.86 4.17 -16.00
CA ALA A 139 4.25 4.69 -17.30
C ALA A 139 4.51 6.21 -17.27
N ARG A 140 3.67 6.97 -16.58
CA ARG A 140 3.82 8.41 -16.39
C ARG A 140 5.05 8.78 -15.55
N LEU A 141 5.37 8.01 -14.50
CA LEU A 141 6.56 8.18 -13.68
C LEU A 141 7.83 7.88 -14.48
N GLY A 142 7.86 6.77 -15.22
CA GLY A 142 8.97 6.37 -16.06
C GLY A 142 9.33 7.42 -17.12
N ALA A 143 8.32 8.11 -17.66
CA ALA A 143 8.53 9.22 -18.59
C ALA A 143 9.22 10.45 -17.95
N ARG A 144 9.13 10.59 -16.62
CA ARG A 144 9.77 11.70 -15.87
C ARG A 144 11.21 11.39 -15.42
N ILE A 145 11.64 10.13 -15.53
CA ILE A 145 13.00 9.74 -15.14
C ILE A 145 13.98 10.29 -16.17
N ALA A 146 14.90 11.13 -15.70
CA ALA A 146 15.91 11.73 -16.56
C ALA A 146 16.84 10.66 -17.16
N ARG A 147 17.03 10.72 -18.47
CA ARG A 147 17.90 9.80 -19.23
C ARG A 147 19.22 10.46 -19.65
N SER A 148 19.67 11.49 -18.94
CA SER A 148 20.88 12.25 -19.26
C SER A 148 22.10 11.71 -18.53
N GLY A 149 23.26 11.76 -19.19
CA GLY A 149 24.54 11.37 -18.61
C GLY A 149 25.18 10.11 -19.20
N VAL A 150 26.37 9.77 -18.68
CA VAL A 150 27.10 8.57 -19.11
C VAL A 150 26.44 7.35 -18.48
N ARG A 151 26.09 6.36 -19.32
CA ARG A 151 25.48 5.12 -18.87
C ARG A 151 26.51 4.22 -18.20
N ARG A 152 26.10 3.59 -17.11
CA ARG A 152 26.95 2.66 -16.32
C ARG A 152 27.04 1.26 -16.94
N GLY A 153 26.09 0.91 -17.82
CA GLY A 153 25.99 -0.40 -18.46
C GLY A 153 24.58 -0.64 -18.98
N THR A 154 24.30 -1.84 -19.47
CA THR A 154 23.01 -2.25 -20.00
C THR A 154 22.47 -3.43 -19.23
N PHE A 155 21.20 -3.38 -18.82
CA PHE A 155 20.41 -4.49 -18.32
C PHE A 155 19.37 -4.88 -19.37
N VAL A 156 19.21 -6.19 -19.55
CA VAL A 156 18.10 -6.78 -20.31
C VAL A 156 17.18 -7.44 -19.30
N LEU A 157 15.93 -7.06 -19.30
CA LEU A 157 14.90 -7.50 -18.37
C LEU A 157 13.77 -8.18 -19.16
N GLY A 158 13.19 -9.21 -18.59
CA GLY A 158 12.05 -9.91 -19.18
C GLY A 158 11.39 -10.80 -18.15
N SER A 159 10.13 -11.12 -18.36
CA SER A 159 9.38 -12.06 -17.54
C SER A 159 9.71 -13.50 -17.93
N THR A 160 9.56 -14.43 -16.99
CA THR A 160 9.61 -15.87 -17.30
C THR A 160 8.30 -16.31 -17.95
N ALA A 161 8.35 -17.34 -18.78
CA ALA A 161 7.14 -17.93 -19.36
C ALA A 161 6.15 -18.30 -18.23
N SER A 162 4.93 -17.84 -18.31
CA SER A 162 3.86 -17.93 -17.29
C SER A 162 3.80 -16.85 -16.22
N GLU A 163 4.72 -15.89 -16.18
CA GLU A 163 4.59 -14.74 -15.31
C GLU A 163 3.72 -13.67 -15.99
N LEU A 164 2.58 -13.37 -15.38
CA LEU A 164 1.60 -12.41 -15.91
C LEU A 164 1.71 -11.02 -15.28
N HIS A 165 2.62 -10.84 -14.31
CA HIS A 165 2.77 -9.59 -13.60
C HIS A 165 3.77 -8.66 -14.29
N SER A 166 3.30 -7.82 -15.20
CA SER A 166 4.13 -6.84 -15.92
C SER A 166 4.57 -5.65 -15.07
N LEU A 167 3.79 -5.26 -14.03
CA LEU A 167 4.08 -4.08 -13.22
C LEU A 167 5.42 -4.14 -12.47
N PRO A 168 5.81 -5.26 -11.82
CA PRO A 168 7.12 -5.36 -11.18
C PRO A 168 8.28 -5.17 -12.17
N LEU A 169 8.14 -5.68 -13.39
CA LEU A 169 9.14 -5.54 -14.43
C LEU A 169 9.26 -4.07 -14.88
N ALA A 170 8.16 -3.39 -15.11
CA ALA A 170 8.14 -1.97 -15.45
C ALA A 170 8.79 -1.11 -14.36
N MET A 171 8.44 -1.36 -13.07
CA MET A 171 9.05 -0.65 -11.93
C MET A 171 10.57 -0.90 -11.84
N ALA A 172 11.02 -2.16 -12.03
CA ALA A 172 12.45 -2.50 -12.03
C ALA A 172 13.17 -1.80 -13.18
N THR A 173 12.59 -1.80 -14.37
CA THR A 173 13.12 -1.10 -15.56
C THR A 173 13.34 0.39 -15.25
N ASP A 174 12.40 1.04 -14.62
CA ASP A 174 12.50 2.45 -14.26
C ASP A 174 13.54 2.72 -13.18
N LEU A 175 13.68 1.82 -12.20
CA LEU A 175 14.72 1.92 -11.16
C LEU A 175 16.13 1.77 -11.76
N PHE A 176 16.34 0.85 -12.71
CA PHE A 176 17.62 0.74 -13.41
C PHE A 176 17.91 2.00 -14.24
N ARG A 177 16.90 2.57 -14.92
CA ARG A 177 17.04 3.83 -15.66
C ARG A 177 17.40 5.00 -14.75
N ALA A 178 16.75 5.09 -13.58
CA ALA A 178 17.07 6.10 -12.57
C ALA A 178 18.50 5.96 -12.03
N ALA A 179 19.01 4.73 -11.92
CA ALA A 179 20.38 4.42 -11.52
C ALA A 179 21.39 4.57 -12.66
N GLN A 180 21.02 5.19 -13.79
CA GLN A 180 21.87 5.48 -14.95
C GLN A 180 22.29 4.24 -15.75
N PHE A 181 21.54 3.16 -15.70
CA PHE A 181 21.71 2.05 -16.63
C PHE A 181 20.80 2.20 -17.85
N GLU A 182 21.22 1.63 -18.96
CA GLU A 182 20.29 1.32 -20.05
C GLU A 182 19.50 0.10 -19.66
N ALA A 183 18.18 0.21 -19.61
CA ALA A 183 17.31 -0.91 -19.32
C ALA A 183 16.45 -1.22 -20.56
N ILE A 184 16.67 -2.40 -21.12
CA ILE A 184 15.91 -2.94 -22.26
C ILE A 184 14.90 -3.90 -21.65
N ASP A 185 13.64 -3.55 -21.77
CA ASP A 185 12.51 -4.36 -21.32
C ASP A 185 12.02 -5.17 -22.53
N LEU A 186 12.06 -6.50 -22.40
CA LEU A 186 11.59 -7.42 -23.44
C LEU A 186 10.11 -7.76 -23.33
N GLY A 187 9.47 -7.30 -22.25
CA GLY A 187 8.07 -7.64 -21.94
C GLY A 187 7.91 -9.04 -21.38
N ASP A 188 6.70 -9.55 -21.48
CA ASP A 188 6.21 -10.86 -21.11
C ASP A 188 6.01 -11.77 -22.32
#